data_68d89045ce382cc2839de37bd3d00ff1
#
_entry.id   68d89045ce382cc2839de37bd3d00ff1
#
_cell.length_a   1.000
_cell.length_b   1.000
_cell.length_c   1.000
_cell.angle_alpha   90.00
_cell.angle_beta   90.00
_cell.angle_gamma   90.00
#
_symmetry.space_group_name_H-M   'P 1'
#
loop_
_entity.id
_entity.type
_entity.pdbx_description
1 polymer ?
#
loop_
_entity_poly.entity_id
_entity_poly.type
_entity_poly.pdbx_seq_one_letter_code
_entity_poly.pdbx_strand_id
1 'polypeptide(L)'
;ASRLEAGGAVPLATPAFTSEVLLRAIADAETLLTTSGAQSGVDRMHTAFHGFLKLACARRGITYGADPSITELYKALRREHPALREIGVHGDEVERVIKSFASAIDSLNTLRNRGSVAHPNDALLGPAEALLYINAVRSLMTYLGAKLSSTGAG
;
A
#
# COMPACT_ATOMS: atom_id res chain seq x y z
N ALA A 1 -1.30 11.66 -22.10
CA ALA A 1 -2.62 12.32 -22.17
C ALA A 1 -3.76 11.35 -21.86
N SER A 2 -3.73 10.13 -22.42
CA SER A 2 -4.78 9.13 -22.21
C SER A 2 -4.90 8.62 -20.77
N ARG A 3 -3.87 8.78 -19.95
CA ARG A 3 -3.87 8.29 -18.55
C ARG A 3 -4.64 9.18 -17.58
N LEU A 4 -4.73 10.48 -17.86
CA LEU A 4 -5.52 11.39 -17.03
C LEU A 4 -7.01 11.17 -17.26
N GLU A 5 -7.37 10.68 -18.43
CA GLU A 5 -8.75 10.38 -18.82
C GLU A 5 -9.24 9.04 -18.26
N ALA A 6 -8.32 8.15 -17.88
CA ALA A 6 -8.61 6.80 -17.43
C ALA A 6 -8.89 6.68 -15.92
N GLY A 7 -9.46 7.70 -15.30
CA GLY A 7 -10.00 7.56 -13.95
C GLY A 7 -9.11 8.04 -12.82
N GLY A 8 -8.13 8.89 -13.05
CA GLY A 8 -7.39 9.59 -12.00
C GLY A 8 -6.46 8.71 -11.15
N ALA A 9 -5.96 7.61 -11.71
CA ALA A 9 -4.98 6.77 -11.00
C ALA A 9 -3.63 7.49 -10.89
N VAL A 10 -3.04 7.42 -9.70
CA VAL A 10 -1.69 7.93 -9.47
C VAL A 10 -0.70 7.08 -10.26
N PRO A 11 0.20 7.69 -11.08
CA PRO A 11 1.23 6.92 -11.76
C PRO A 11 2.14 6.20 -10.78
N LEU A 12 2.40 4.92 -11.04
CA LEU A 12 3.31 4.13 -10.22
C LEU A 12 4.74 4.25 -10.76
N ALA A 13 5.62 4.91 -10.02
CA ALA A 13 7.04 4.82 -10.28
C ALA A 13 7.49 3.40 -9.93
N THR A 14 8.26 2.75 -10.83
CA THR A 14 8.74 1.38 -10.59
C THR A 14 9.82 1.41 -9.51
N PRO A 15 9.57 0.91 -8.31
CA PRO A 15 10.59 0.85 -7.27
C PRO A 15 11.63 -0.21 -7.60
N ALA A 16 12.90 0.12 -7.47
CA ALA A 16 14.00 -0.75 -7.86
C ALA A 16 14.06 -2.08 -7.10
N PHE A 17 13.41 -2.20 -5.94
CA PHE A 17 13.42 -3.44 -5.18
C PHE A 17 12.09 -4.20 -5.21
N THR A 18 11.08 -3.71 -5.93
CA THR A 18 9.79 -4.36 -6.04
C THR A 18 9.88 -5.56 -6.99
N SER A 19 9.38 -6.70 -6.55
CA SER A 19 9.38 -7.89 -7.37
C SER A 19 8.34 -7.82 -8.50
N GLU A 20 8.57 -8.55 -9.59
CA GLU A 20 7.59 -8.69 -10.68
C GLU A 20 6.23 -9.17 -10.19
N VAL A 21 6.21 -10.04 -9.18
CA VAL A 21 4.97 -10.56 -8.59
C VAL A 21 4.13 -9.42 -8.01
N LEU A 22 4.77 -8.48 -7.29
CA LEU A 22 4.07 -7.34 -6.72
C LEU A 22 3.58 -6.37 -7.80
N LEU A 23 4.40 -6.10 -8.80
CA LEU A 23 4.01 -5.24 -9.93
C LEU A 23 2.82 -5.84 -10.69
N ARG A 24 2.86 -7.15 -10.91
CA ARG A 24 1.74 -7.87 -11.54
C ARG A 24 0.47 -7.80 -10.69
N ALA A 25 0.61 -7.96 -9.37
CA ALA A 25 -0.53 -7.87 -8.46
C ALA A 25 -1.18 -6.49 -8.49
N ILE A 26 -0.40 -5.43 -8.63
CA ILE A 26 -0.91 -4.06 -8.78
C ILE A 26 -1.68 -3.91 -10.09
N ALA A 27 -1.12 -4.39 -11.20
CA ALA A 27 -1.79 -4.37 -12.49
C ALA A 27 -3.10 -5.20 -12.48
N ASP A 28 -3.07 -6.36 -11.84
CA ASP A 28 -4.25 -7.20 -11.66
C ASP A 28 -5.34 -6.49 -10.84
N ALA A 29 -4.95 -5.80 -9.78
CA ALA A 29 -5.90 -5.05 -8.95
C ALA A 29 -6.64 -3.97 -9.75
N GLU A 30 -5.94 -3.27 -10.63
CA GLU A 30 -6.56 -2.28 -11.51
C GLU A 30 -7.53 -2.90 -12.50
N THR A 31 -7.16 -4.02 -13.07
CA THR A 31 -8.03 -4.77 -13.98
C THR A 31 -9.27 -5.28 -13.24
N LEU A 32 -9.09 -5.84 -12.05
CA LEU A 32 -10.21 -6.33 -11.23
C LEU A 32 -11.18 -5.24 -10.82
N LEU A 33 -10.69 -4.02 -10.60
CA LEU A 33 -11.53 -2.88 -10.27
C LEU A 33 -12.61 -2.65 -11.35
N THR A 34 -12.25 -2.82 -12.62
CA THR A 34 -13.15 -2.59 -13.74
C THR A 34 -13.94 -3.83 -14.17
N THR A 35 -13.40 -5.03 -13.96
CA THR A 35 -14.01 -6.27 -14.45
C THR A 35 -14.78 -7.06 -13.40
N SER A 36 -14.32 -7.03 -12.15
CA SER A 36 -14.86 -7.86 -11.06
C SER A 36 -15.35 -7.04 -9.87
N GLY A 37 -15.29 -5.71 -9.97
CA GLY A 37 -15.79 -4.79 -8.97
C GLY A 37 -14.73 -4.27 -8.00
N ALA A 38 -15.14 -3.25 -7.27
CA ALA A 38 -14.29 -2.48 -6.37
C ALA A 38 -13.63 -3.35 -5.28
N GLN A 39 -14.41 -4.27 -4.72
CA GLN A 39 -13.94 -5.14 -3.63
C GLN A 39 -12.74 -5.99 -4.06
N SER A 40 -12.83 -6.62 -5.22
CA SER A 40 -11.77 -7.48 -5.74
C SER A 40 -10.48 -6.72 -6.00
N GLY A 41 -10.58 -5.50 -6.54
CA GLY A 41 -9.43 -4.62 -6.77
C GLY A 41 -8.74 -4.23 -5.46
N VAL A 42 -9.52 -3.87 -4.46
CA VAL A 42 -9.01 -3.50 -3.13
C VAL A 42 -8.34 -4.68 -2.45
N ASP A 43 -8.96 -5.86 -2.50
CA ASP A 43 -8.39 -7.09 -1.94
C ASP A 43 -7.02 -7.41 -2.53
N ARG A 44 -6.93 -7.31 -3.84
CA ARG A 44 -5.67 -7.59 -4.54
C ARG A 44 -4.60 -6.56 -4.20
N MET A 45 -4.97 -5.28 -4.16
CA MET A 45 -4.04 -4.21 -3.81
C MET A 45 -3.56 -4.31 -2.35
N HIS A 46 -4.45 -4.66 -1.43
CA HIS A 46 -4.08 -4.88 -0.03
C HIS A 46 -3.04 -6.01 0.08
N THR A 47 -3.27 -7.12 -0.59
CA THR A 47 -2.36 -8.26 -0.60
C THR A 47 -0.99 -7.85 -1.18
N ALA A 48 -0.98 -7.09 -2.26
CA ALA A 48 0.24 -6.61 -2.88
C ALA A 48 1.04 -5.70 -1.95
N PHE A 49 0.38 -4.75 -1.30
CA PHE A 49 1.04 -3.82 -0.39
C PHE A 49 1.57 -4.52 0.86
N HIS A 50 0.78 -5.41 1.44
CA HIS A 50 1.19 -6.21 2.58
C HIS A 50 2.46 -7.03 2.25
N GLY A 51 2.46 -7.67 1.07
CA GLY A 51 3.62 -8.41 0.58
C GLY A 51 4.84 -7.52 0.33
N PHE A 52 4.64 -6.32 -0.19
CA PHE A 52 5.70 -5.33 -0.37
C PHE A 52 6.37 -4.98 0.96
N LEU A 53 5.59 -4.69 1.99
CA LEU A 53 6.12 -4.35 3.32
C LEU A 53 6.86 -5.53 3.96
N LYS A 54 6.32 -6.75 3.83
CA LYS A 54 6.99 -7.97 4.30
C LYS A 54 8.32 -8.19 3.60
N LEU A 55 8.37 -7.99 2.29
CA LEU A 55 9.61 -8.12 1.52
C LEU A 55 10.65 -7.09 1.97
N ALA A 56 10.23 -5.85 2.20
CA ALA A 56 11.10 -4.81 2.70
C ALA A 56 11.70 -5.16 4.07
N CYS A 57 10.89 -5.70 4.97
CA CYS A 57 11.35 -6.19 6.27
C CYS A 57 12.34 -7.35 6.09
N ALA A 58 12.00 -8.34 5.28
CA ALA A 58 12.82 -9.53 5.09
C ALA A 58 14.22 -9.19 4.55
N ARG A 59 14.31 -8.24 3.64
CA ARG A 59 15.60 -7.82 3.06
C ARG A 59 16.57 -7.20 4.07
N ARG A 60 16.06 -6.73 5.19
CA ARG A 60 16.86 -6.14 6.27
C ARG A 60 16.88 -6.97 7.55
N GLY A 61 16.30 -8.17 7.52
CA GLY A 61 16.20 -9.01 8.72
C GLY A 61 15.36 -8.40 9.83
N ILE A 62 14.41 -7.52 9.48
CA ILE A 62 13.51 -6.89 10.44
C ILE A 62 12.41 -7.86 10.80
N THR A 63 12.23 -8.10 12.10
CA THR A 63 11.22 -9.02 12.62
C THR A 63 9.93 -8.30 13.01
N TYR A 64 8.83 -9.02 12.92
CA TYR A 64 7.51 -8.53 13.27
C TYR A 64 6.67 -9.68 13.84
N GLY A 65 5.49 -9.37 14.38
CA GLY A 65 4.60 -10.36 14.97
C GLY A 65 4.03 -11.36 13.96
N ALA A 66 3.28 -12.35 14.45
CA ALA A 66 2.81 -13.48 13.65
C ALA A 66 1.80 -13.08 12.56
N ASP A 67 0.96 -12.09 12.81
CA ASP A 67 -0.07 -11.63 11.87
C ASP A 67 -0.09 -10.10 11.83
N PRO A 68 0.95 -9.48 11.24
CA PRO A 68 1.10 -8.04 11.31
C PRO A 68 0.15 -7.32 10.36
N SER A 69 -0.44 -6.21 10.84
CA SER A 69 -1.16 -5.26 10.00
C SER A 69 -0.18 -4.43 9.15
N ILE A 70 -0.70 -3.70 8.19
CA ILE A 70 0.07 -2.74 7.41
C ILE A 70 0.74 -1.71 8.32
N THR A 71 0.00 -1.19 9.30
CA THR A 71 0.54 -0.22 10.26
C THR A 71 1.67 -0.82 11.10
N GLU A 72 1.53 -2.05 11.55
CA GLU A 72 2.58 -2.73 12.32
C GLU A 72 3.84 -2.98 11.50
N LEU A 73 3.70 -3.41 10.26
CA LEU A 73 4.83 -3.58 9.33
C LEU A 73 5.53 -2.25 9.07
N TYR A 74 4.76 -1.19 8.82
CA TYR A 74 5.33 0.13 8.63
C TYR A 74 6.08 0.61 9.89
N LYS A 75 5.51 0.42 11.06
CA LYS A 75 6.18 0.76 12.33
C LYS A 75 7.49 0.02 12.51
N ALA A 76 7.54 -1.27 12.18
CA ALA A 76 8.76 -2.06 12.25
C ALA A 76 9.83 -1.52 11.29
N LEU A 77 9.45 -1.22 10.05
CA LEU A 77 10.34 -0.59 9.08
C LEU A 77 10.83 0.77 9.56
N ARG A 78 9.94 1.62 10.07
CA ARG A 78 10.27 2.95 10.56
C ARG A 78 11.26 2.90 11.71
N ARG A 79 11.11 1.94 12.59
CA ARG A 79 11.97 1.79 13.76
C ARG A 79 13.37 1.31 13.40
N GLU A 80 13.50 0.41 12.42
CA GLU A 80 14.74 -0.32 12.21
C GLU A 80 15.42 -0.06 10.85
N HIS A 81 14.68 0.39 9.83
CA HIS A 81 15.27 0.63 8.51
C HIS A 81 15.96 1.99 8.46
N PRO A 82 17.27 2.04 8.13
CA PRO A 82 18.03 3.32 8.14
C PRO A 82 17.42 4.42 7.28
N ALA A 83 16.89 4.06 6.10
CA ALA A 83 16.29 5.05 5.19
C ALA A 83 15.05 5.74 5.74
N LEU A 84 14.37 5.11 6.70
CA LEU A 84 13.15 5.65 7.30
C LEU A 84 13.40 6.27 8.68
N ARG A 85 14.55 6.00 9.29
CA ARG A 85 14.94 6.63 10.56
C ARG A 85 15.34 8.09 10.38
N GLU A 86 15.91 8.43 9.23
CA GLU A 86 16.34 9.78 8.91
C GLU A 86 15.62 10.27 7.65
N ILE A 87 14.42 10.83 7.84
CA ILE A 87 13.58 11.27 6.73
C ILE A 87 13.98 12.66 6.20
N GLY A 88 14.78 13.41 6.96
CA GLY A 88 15.25 14.75 6.57
C GLY A 88 14.64 15.87 7.40
N VAL A 89 14.75 17.10 6.91
CA VAL A 89 14.40 18.33 7.65
C VAL A 89 12.94 18.36 8.10
N HIS A 90 12.03 17.83 7.29
CA HIS A 90 10.59 17.76 7.59
C HIS A 90 10.15 16.36 7.97
N GLY A 91 11.02 15.60 8.63
CA GLY A 91 10.78 14.20 8.94
C GLY A 91 9.52 13.94 9.76
N ASP A 92 9.26 14.79 10.76
CA ASP A 92 8.08 14.61 11.62
C ASP A 92 6.77 14.81 10.87
N GLU A 93 6.71 15.79 9.99
CA GLU A 93 5.55 16.06 9.16
C GLU A 93 5.32 14.92 8.14
N VAL A 94 6.37 14.50 7.46
CA VAL A 94 6.31 13.40 6.52
C VAL A 94 5.88 12.11 7.22
N GLU A 95 6.44 11.83 8.41
CA GLU A 95 6.05 10.66 9.19
C GLU A 95 4.57 10.68 9.56
N ARG A 96 4.04 11.83 9.95
CA ARG A 96 2.60 11.97 10.24
C ARG A 96 1.73 11.65 9.03
N VAL A 97 2.12 12.14 7.85
CA VAL A 97 1.41 11.84 6.61
C VAL A 97 1.41 10.33 6.35
N ILE A 98 2.57 9.68 6.43
CA ILE A 98 2.70 8.25 6.17
C ILE A 98 1.88 7.43 7.17
N LYS A 99 1.94 7.75 8.45
CA LYS A 99 1.15 7.09 9.49
C LYS A 99 -0.36 7.24 9.24
N SER A 100 -0.77 8.41 8.79
CA SER A 100 -2.18 8.67 8.46
C SER A 100 -2.64 7.82 7.28
N PHE A 101 -1.83 7.70 6.23
CA PHE A 101 -2.11 6.83 5.11
C PHE A 101 -2.18 5.36 5.53
N ALA A 102 -1.21 4.88 6.29
CA ALA A 102 -1.19 3.49 6.76
C ALA A 102 -2.41 3.17 7.61
N SER A 103 -2.79 4.08 8.50
CA SER A 103 -3.99 3.94 9.33
C SER A 103 -5.27 3.94 8.49
N ALA A 104 -5.35 4.81 7.49
CA ALA A 104 -6.49 4.82 6.56
C ALA A 104 -6.62 3.50 5.79
N ILE A 105 -5.50 2.96 5.33
CA ILE A 105 -5.47 1.69 4.61
C ILE A 105 -5.94 0.54 5.51
N ASP A 106 -5.49 0.48 6.76
CA ASP A 106 -5.96 -0.52 7.72
C ASP A 106 -7.46 -0.37 8.02
N SER A 107 -7.95 0.85 8.12
CA SER A 107 -9.38 1.12 8.35
C SER A 107 -10.24 0.64 7.18
N LEU A 108 -9.80 0.90 5.96
CA LEU A 108 -10.48 0.42 4.76
C LEU A 108 -10.47 -1.11 4.69
N ASN A 109 -9.38 -1.73 5.10
CA ASN A 109 -9.31 -3.19 5.19
C ASN A 109 -10.31 -3.76 6.21
N THR A 110 -10.50 -3.09 7.34
CA THR A 110 -11.50 -3.48 8.33
C THR A 110 -12.93 -3.40 7.75
N LEU A 111 -13.23 -2.33 7.03
CA LEU A 111 -14.51 -2.20 6.34
C LEU A 111 -14.72 -3.31 5.31
N ARG A 112 -13.68 -3.64 4.55
CA ARG A 112 -13.71 -4.74 3.59
C ARG A 112 -14.07 -6.06 4.27
N ASN A 113 -13.41 -6.40 5.38
CA ASN A 113 -13.63 -7.65 6.09
C ASN A 113 -15.05 -7.74 6.68
N ARG A 114 -15.58 -6.64 7.17
CA ARG A 114 -16.94 -6.56 7.68
C ARG A 114 -17.99 -6.70 6.56
N GLY A 115 -17.73 -6.09 5.41
CA GLY A 115 -18.61 -6.16 4.25
C GLY A 115 -18.73 -7.55 3.66
N SER A 116 -17.73 -8.42 3.79
CA SER A 116 -17.74 -9.78 3.24
C SER A 116 -18.54 -10.79 4.08
N VAL A 117 -18.81 -10.49 5.36
CA VAL A 117 -19.48 -11.41 6.29
C VAL A 117 -20.89 -10.93 6.66
N ALA A 118 -21.17 -9.67 6.44
CA ALA A 118 -22.41 -9.04 6.89
C ALA A 118 -23.48 -9.04 5.79
N HIS A 119 -24.65 -8.57 6.14
CA HIS A 119 -25.87 -8.58 5.36
C HIS A 119 -25.71 -8.21 3.87
N PRO A 120 -26.48 -8.85 2.96
CA PRO A 120 -26.45 -8.58 1.52
C PRO A 120 -26.69 -7.09 1.15
N ASN A 121 -27.20 -6.30 2.07
CA ASN A 121 -27.50 -4.88 1.88
C ASN A 121 -26.50 -3.93 2.52
N ASP A 122 -25.48 -4.43 3.22
CA ASP A 122 -24.44 -3.56 3.73
C ASP A 122 -23.61 -3.07 2.56
N ALA A 123 -23.41 -1.75 2.53
CA ALA A 123 -22.79 -1.07 1.42
C ALA A 123 -21.42 -1.67 1.12
N LEU A 124 -21.35 -2.35 0.02
CA LEU A 124 -20.07 -2.74 -0.57
C LEU A 124 -19.27 -1.47 -0.82
N LEU A 125 -17.95 -1.61 -0.76
CA LEU A 125 -17.04 -0.51 -1.07
C LEU A 125 -17.37 0.03 -2.47
N GLY A 126 -17.67 1.33 -2.56
CA GLY A 126 -17.98 1.97 -3.83
C GLY A 126 -16.73 2.16 -4.70
N PRO A 127 -16.92 2.42 -6.01
CA PRO A 127 -15.79 2.65 -6.92
C PRO A 127 -14.90 3.83 -6.50
N ALA A 128 -15.47 4.91 -5.99
CA ALA A 128 -14.71 6.06 -5.53
C ALA A 128 -13.82 5.73 -4.33
N GLU A 129 -14.34 4.99 -3.37
CA GLU A 129 -13.60 4.56 -2.18
C GLU A 129 -12.52 3.55 -2.54
N ALA A 130 -12.81 2.64 -3.46
CA ALA A 130 -11.82 1.69 -3.97
C ALA A 130 -10.67 2.41 -4.66
N LEU A 131 -10.97 3.40 -5.48
CA LEU A 131 -9.95 4.20 -6.16
C LEU A 131 -9.11 5.01 -5.17
N LEU A 132 -9.73 5.57 -4.14
CA LEU A 132 -9.02 6.24 -3.05
C LEU A 132 -8.02 5.29 -2.39
N TYR A 133 -8.44 4.07 -2.07
CA TYR A 133 -7.58 3.05 -1.48
C TYR A 133 -6.40 2.71 -2.40
N ILE A 134 -6.68 2.41 -3.65
CA ILE A 134 -5.66 2.04 -4.64
C ILE A 134 -4.64 3.17 -4.82
N ASN A 135 -5.09 4.40 -4.91
CA ASN A 135 -4.20 5.56 -5.05
C ASN A 135 -3.38 5.81 -3.78
N ALA A 136 -3.95 5.61 -2.60
CA ALA A 136 -3.21 5.73 -1.34
C ALA A 136 -2.09 4.69 -1.26
N VAL A 137 -2.38 3.43 -1.60
CA VAL A 137 -1.38 2.36 -1.64
C VAL A 137 -0.27 2.67 -2.63
N ARG A 138 -0.63 3.12 -3.84
CA ARG A 138 0.37 3.49 -4.86
C ARG A 138 1.27 4.63 -4.39
N SER A 139 0.69 5.64 -3.75
CA SER A 139 1.47 6.76 -3.23
C SER A 139 2.47 6.31 -2.17
N LEU A 140 2.05 5.46 -1.24
CA LEU A 140 2.93 4.90 -0.21
C LEU A 140 4.01 4.01 -0.82
N MET A 141 3.66 3.13 -1.74
CA MET A 141 4.63 2.26 -2.40
C MET A 141 5.66 3.06 -3.19
N THR A 142 5.24 4.11 -3.89
CA THR A 142 6.13 4.99 -4.63
C THR A 142 7.12 5.69 -3.69
N TYR A 143 6.62 6.26 -2.60
CA TYR A 143 7.46 6.92 -1.61
C TYR A 143 8.43 5.95 -0.93
N LEU A 144 7.90 4.85 -0.39
CA LEU A 144 8.71 3.86 0.33
C LEU A 144 9.73 3.21 -0.61
N GLY A 145 9.32 2.89 -1.84
CA GLY A 145 10.24 2.33 -2.84
C GLY A 145 11.42 3.25 -3.13
N ALA A 146 11.16 4.55 -3.27
CA ALA A 146 12.21 5.53 -3.48
C ALA A 146 13.17 5.63 -2.27
N LYS A 147 12.63 5.66 -1.07
CA LYS A 147 13.43 5.72 0.16
C LYS A 147 14.24 4.45 0.39
N LEU A 148 13.61 3.29 0.24
CA LEU A 148 14.27 2.00 0.48
C LEU A 148 15.33 1.69 -0.58
N SER A 149 15.17 2.19 -1.80
CA SER A 149 16.15 2.01 -2.87
C SER A 149 17.38 2.90 -2.71
N SER A 150 17.25 4.09 -2.12
CA SER A 150 18.34 5.04 -1.96
C SER A 150 19.45 4.55 -1.02
N THR A 151 19.16 3.59 -0.16
CA THR A 151 20.12 2.99 0.78
C THR A 151 20.65 1.64 0.31
N GLY A 152 20.22 1.18 -0.86
CA GLY A 152 20.60 -0.12 -1.39
C GLY A 152 22.01 -0.22 -1.94
N ALA A 153 22.76 0.89 -1.97
CA ALA A 153 24.12 0.95 -2.50
C ALA A 153 25.21 0.79 -1.42
N GLY A 154 24.81 0.48 -0.19
CA GLY A 154 25.75 0.28 0.91
C GLY A 154 25.82 -1.15 1.37
#